data_3f9b2cd264dadb9801aeccd3547f5c9f
#
_entry.id   3f9b2cd264dadb9801aeccd3547f5c9f
#
_cell.length_a   1.000
_cell.length_b   1.000
_cell.length_c   1.000
_cell.angle_alpha   90.00
_cell.angle_beta   90.00
_cell.angle_gamma   90.00
#
_symmetry.space_group_name_H-M   'P 1'
#
loop_
_entity.id
_entity.type
_entity.pdbx_description
1 polymer ?
#
loop_
_entity_poly.entity_id
_entity_poly.type
_entity_poly.pdbx_seq_one_letter_code
_entity_poly.pdbx_strand_id
1 'polypeptide(L)'
;AKVKERADDLVRKAEVRKQVRSEVTFNERVLIEATAEVIANVRMEHRGDIKRARQITNALFDELGAECADVSALEKLGELMFDPDDKGQDKLNEIYHKVISMPERVKSVKALSDALKNLIGLERQAYDIDGPEGDNSVKQLSDLMDSLSQGA
;
A
#
# COMPACT_ATOMS: atom_id res chain seq x y z
N ALA A 1 17.63 71.44 7.05
CA ALA A 1 16.69 70.77 7.94
C ALA A 1 15.86 69.71 7.12
N LYS A 2 15.07 70.06 6.10
CA LYS A 2 14.20 69.21 5.34
C LYS A 2 14.90 68.06 4.63
N VAL A 3 16.12 68.18 4.12
CA VAL A 3 16.86 67.14 3.45
C VAL A 3 17.31 66.02 4.41
N LYS A 4 17.76 66.40 5.59
CA LYS A 4 18.20 65.51 6.65
C LYS A 4 16.99 64.63 7.16
N GLU A 5 15.88 65.31 7.42
CA GLU A 5 14.64 64.67 7.86
C GLU A 5 14.13 63.67 6.84
N ARG A 6 14.24 63.97 5.55
CA ARG A 6 13.86 63.07 4.47
C ARG A 6 14.80 61.86 4.36
N ALA A 7 16.11 62.07 4.57
CA ALA A 7 17.08 60.98 4.59
C ALA A 7 16.83 60.04 5.78
N ASP A 8 16.57 60.57 6.97
CA ASP A 8 16.26 59.77 8.17
C ASP A 8 14.96 58.95 8.00
N ASP A 9 13.93 59.51 7.34
CA ASP A 9 12.69 58.80 7.01
C ASP A 9 12.91 57.68 6.02
N LEU A 10 13.76 57.88 5.02
CA LEU A 10 14.12 56.81 4.05
C LEU A 10 14.89 55.65 4.68
N VAL A 11 15.84 55.97 5.58
CA VAL A 11 16.61 54.96 6.33
C VAL A 11 15.65 54.11 7.20
N ARG A 12 14.79 54.76 7.96
CA ARG A 12 13.80 54.07 8.81
C ARG A 12 12.87 53.18 8.01
N LYS A 13 12.39 53.66 6.85
CA LYS A 13 11.56 52.83 5.94
C LYS A 13 12.34 51.65 5.39
N ALA A 14 13.61 51.78 5.09
CA ALA A 14 14.46 50.69 4.63
C ALA A 14 14.68 49.62 5.72
N GLU A 15 14.93 50.08 6.96
CA GLU A 15 15.08 49.17 8.11
C GLU A 15 13.80 48.37 8.40
N VAL A 16 12.63 49.06 8.42
CA VAL A 16 11.34 48.37 8.61
C VAL A 16 11.08 47.37 7.50
N ARG A 17 11.35 47.68 6.23
CA ARG A 17 11.23 46.74 5.11
C ARG A 17 12.15 45.53 5.26
N LYS A 18 13.38 45.76 5.74
CA LYS A 18 14.34 44.67 5.97
C LYS A 18 13.86 43.74 7.09
N GLN A 19 13.31 44.29 8.17
CA GLN A 19 12.79 43.55 9.30
C GLN A 19 11.57 42.74 8.93
N VAL A 20 10.57 43.33 8.24
CA VAL A 20 9.38 42.63 7.72
C VAL A 20 9.78 41.51 6.78
N ARG A 21 10.72 41.71 5.87
CA ARG A 21 11.21 40.69 4.96
C ARG A 21 11.90 39.52 5.71
N SER A 22 12.63 39.82 6.78
CA SER A 22 13.26 38.83 7.65
C SER A 22 12.23 38.00 8.40
N GLU A 23 11.18 38.60 8.92
CA GLU A 23 10.08 37.90 9.62
C GLU A 23 9.27 37.01 8.67
N VAL A 24 8.97 37.51 7.47
CA VAL A 24 8.26 36.73 6.44
C VAL A 24 9.08 35.50 6.06
N THR A 25 10.36 35.64 5.78
CA THR A 25 11.24 34.49 5.44
C THR A 25 11.41 33.53 6.61
N PHE A 26 11.42 33.99 7.84
CA PHE A 26 11.44 33.10 9.01
C PHE A 26 10.14 32.30 9.13
N ASN A 27 8.99 32.97 9.01
CA ASN A 27 7.68 32.29 9.05
C ASN A 27 7.48 31.27 7.91
N GLU A 28 7.95 31.60 6.70
CA GLU A 28 7.93 30.67 5.57
C GLU A 28 8.78 29.42 5.85
N ARG A 29 9.97 29.55 6.42
CA ARG A 29 10.81 28.42 6.80
C ARG A 29 10.15 27.55 7.85
N VAL A 30 9.58 28.13 8.90
CA VAL A 30 8.88 27.40 9.95
C VAL A 30 7.68 26.63 9.38
N LEU A 31 6.92 27.25 8.47
CA LEU A 31 5.79 26.59 7.81
C LEU A 31 6.24 25.43 6.92
N ILE A 32 7.31 25.62 6.15
CA ILE A 32 7.88 24.56 5.29
C ILE A 32 8.35 23.39 6.15
N GLU A 33 9.06 23.67 7.26
CA GLU A 33 9.59 22.63 8.14
C GLU A 33 8.48 21.84 8.84
N ALA A 34 7.46 22.53 9.37
CA ALA A 34 6.28 21.91 9.97
C ALA A 34 5.50 21.02 8.95
N THR A 35 5.36 21.53 7.72
CA THR A 35 4.69 20.77 6.66
C THR A 35 5.51 19.54 6.25
N ALA A 36 6.83 19.68 6.14
CA ALA A 36 7.73 18.56 5.82
C ALA A 36 7.69 17.49 6.91
N GLU A 37 7.63 17.87 8.18
CA GLU A 37 7.50 16.95 9.30
C GLU A 37 6.19 16.15 9.26
N VAL A 38 5.06 16.83 8.98
CA VAL A 38 3.76 16.15 8.80
C VAL A 38 3.81 15.14 7.65
N ILE A 39 4.37 15.52 6.51
CA ILE A 39 4.51 14.62 5.36
C ILE A 39 5.41 13.42 5.71
N ALA A 40 6.51 13.65 6.43
CA ALA A 40 7.41 12.58 6.86
C ALA A 40 6.69 11.59 7.79
N ASN A 41 5.92 12.07 8.75
CA ASN A 41 5.16 11.24 9.67
C ASN A 41 4.10 10.40 8.93
N VAL A 42 3.33 10.99 8.03
CA VAL A 42 2.36 10.28 7.19
C VAL A 42 3.03 9.19 6.35
N ARG A 43 4.19 9.48 5.75
CA ARG A 43 4.96 8.48 5.00
C ARG A 43 5.42 7.32 5.88
N MET A 44 5.84 7.58 7.10
CA MET A 44 6.25 6.54 8.04
C MET A 44 5.07 5.67 8.48
N GLU A 45 3.91 6.25 8.73
CA GLU A 45 2.68 5.52 9.03
C GLU A 45 2.28 4.61 7.85
N HIS A 46 2.27 5.16 6.62
CA HIS A 46 1.97 4.37 5.41
C HIS A 46 2.93 3.19 5.23
N ARG A 47 4.23 3.38 5.50
CA ARG A 47 5.22 2.27 5.46
C ARG A 47 4.90 1.19 6.47
N GLY A 48 4.46 1.56 7.68
CA GLY A 48 4.02 0.63 8.71
C GLY A 48 2.79 -0.17 8.28
N ASP A 49 1.80 0.49 7.71
CA ASP A 49 0.58 -0.15 7.22
C ASP A 49 0.84 -1.08 6.03
N ILE A 50 1.66 -0.66 5.08
CA ILE A 50 2.08 -1.49 3.93
C ILE A 50 2.82 -2.73 4.43
N LYS A 51 3.73 -2.60 5.40
CA LYS A 51 4.45 -3.72 5.99
C LYS A 51 3.50 -4.73 6.64
N ARG A 52 2.52 -4.24 7.41
CA ARG A 52 1.49 -5.07 8.05
C ARG A 52 0.64 -5.80 7.01
N ALA A 53 0.16 -5.09 5.99
CA ALA A 53 -0.63 -5.68 4.92
C ALA A 53 0.15 -6.74 4.15
N ARG A 54 1.44 -6.52 3.89
CA ARG A 54 2.33 -7.52 3.27
C ARG A 54 2.48 -8.77 4.12
N GLN A 55 2.65 -8.63 5.43
CA GLN A 55 2.75 -9.78 6.35
C GLN A 55 1.48 -10.64 6.31
N ILE A 56 0.30 -10.01 6.33
CA ILE A 56 -0.98 -10.70 6.24
C ILE A 56 -1.14 -11.38 4.88
N THR A 57 -0.80 -10.70 3.80
CA THR A 57 -0.88 -11.27 2.43
C THR A 57 0.03 -12.47 2.28
N ASN A 58 1.27 -12.41 2.79
CA ASN A 58 2.19 -13.54 2.77
C ASN A 58 1.67 -14.72 3.60
N ALA A 59 1.11 -14.48 4.79
CA ALA A 59 0.51 -15.53 5.61
C ALA A 59 -0.66 -16.23 4.89
N LEU A 60 -1.49 -15.48 4.16
CA LEU A 60 -2.57 -16.04 3.35
C LEU A 60 -2.03 -16.85 2.14
N PHE A 61 -0.93 -16.44 1.53
CA PHE A 61 -0.25 -17.25 0.51
C PHE A 61 0.29 -18.54 1.08
N ASP A 62 0.89 -18.52 2.27
CA ASP A 62 1.41 -19.71 2.94
C ASP A 62 0.28 -20.69 3.28
N GLU A 63 -0.84 -20.19 3.80
CA GLU A 63 -2.04 -20.98 4.10
C GLU A 63 -2.61 -21.62 2.83
N LEU A 64 -2.79 -20.84 1.76
CA LEU A 64 -3.27 -21.35 0.48
C LEU A 64 -2.28 -22.34 -0.14
N GLY A 65 -0.98 -22.13 0.02
CA GLY A 65 0.06 -23.06 -0.41
C GLY A 65 -0.04 -24.41 0.31
N ALA A 66 -0.27 -24.39 1.61
CA ALA A 66 -0.49 -25.62 2.40
C ALA A 66 -1.78 -26.35 1.97
N GLU A 67 -2.88 -25.62 1.75
CA GLU A 67 -4.12 -26.18 1.22
C GLU A 67 -3.92 -26.84 -0.15
N CYS A 68 -3.18 -26.18 -1.05
CA CYS A 68 -2.88 -26.73 -2.38
C CYS A 68 -1.95 -27.95 -2.31
N ALA A 69 -1.09 -28.07 -1.31
CA ALA A 69 -0.16 -29.18 -1.18
C ALA A 69 -0.82 -30.50 -0.78
N ASP A 70 -1.94 -30.45 -0.04
CA ASP A 70 -2.60 -31.65 0.47
C ASP A 70 -4.13 -31.62 0.32
N VAL A 71 -4.58 -31.37 -0.90
CA VAL A 71 -6.02 -31.36 -1.26
C VAL A 71 -6.67 -32.72 -0.96
N SER A 72 -5.94 -33.80 -1.16
CA SER A 72 -6.45 -35.16 -0.93
C SER A 72 -6.79 -35.40 0.54
N ALA A 73 -6.01 -34.85 1.49
CA ALA A 73 -6.33 -34.92 2.91
C ALA A 73 -7.57 -34.08 3.26
N LEU A 74 -7.73 -32.92 2.65
CA LEU A 74 -8.91 -32.07 2.82
C LEU A 74 -10.18 -32.72 2.26
N GLU A 75 -10.09 -33.38 1.10
CA GLU A 75 -11.21 -34.11 0.54
C GLU A 75 -11.64 -35.27 1.45
N LYS A 76 -10.68 -36.06 1.96
CA LYS A 76 -10.96 -37.13 2.93
C LYS A 76 -11.57 -36.61 4.23
N LEU A 77 -11.11 -35.46 4.72
CA LEU A 77 -11.71 -34.84 5.89
C LEU A 77 -13.17 -34.47 5.63
N GLY A 78 -13.47 -33.91 4.46
CA GLY A 78 -14.85 -33.63 4.04
C GLY A 78 -15.73 -34.87 3.99
N GLU A 79 -15.21 -35.97 3.50
CA GLU A 79 -15.92 -37.26 3.51
C GLU A 79 -16.20 -37.79 4.92
N LEU A 80 -15.22 -37.64 5.85
CA LEU A 80 -15.37 -38.06 7.24
C LEU A 80 -16.33 -37.16 8.03
N MET A 81 -16.47 -35.91 7.65
CA MET A 81 -17.37 -34.95 8.28
C MET A 81 -18.78 -34.95 7.71
N PHE A 82 -19.06 -35.81 6.72
CA PHE A 82 -20.36 -35.89 6.07
C PHE A 82 -21.43 -36.36 7.07
N ASP A 83 -22.39 -35.47 7.38
CA ASP A 83 -23.49 -35.70 8.31
C ASP A 83 -24.80 -35.24 7.65
N PRO A 84 -25.44 -36.10 6.81
CA PRO A 84 -26.61 -35.71 6.06
C PRO A 84 -27.86 -35.64 6.94
N ASP A 85 -28.74 -34.71 6.60
CA ASP A 85 -30.06 -34.57 7.18
C ASP A 85 -31.01 -35.70 6.74
N ASP A 86 -32.27 -35.68 7.22
CA ASP A 86 -33.32 -36.68 6.87
C ASP A 86 -33.60 -36.77 5.35
N LYS A 87 -33.17 -35.76 4.58
CA LYS A 87 -33.30 -35.71 3.11
C LYS A 87 -32.02 -36.11 2.40
N GLY A 88 -31.01 -36.56 3.13
CA GLY A 88 -29.72 -36.94 2.58
C GLY A 88 -28.84 -35.75 2.16
N GLN A 89 -29.13 -34.55 2.63
CA GLN A 89 -28.38 -33.31 2.31
C GLN A 89 -27.53 -32.86 3.51
N ASP A 90 -26.28 -32.53 3.22
CA ASP A 90 -25.38 -31.87 4.16
C ASP A 90 -24.87 -30.54 3.56
N LYS A 91 -25.57 -29.47 3.85
CA LYS A 91 -25.24 -28.14 3.32
C LYS A 91 -23.89 -27.61 3.80
N LEU A 92 -23.45 -27.99 4.99
CA LEU A 92 -22.16 -27.58 5.51
C LEU A 92 -21.03 -28.28 4.77
N ASN A 93 -21.21 -29.57 4.49
CA ASN A 93 -20.24 -30.34 3.72
C ASN A 93 -20.17 -29.90 2.24
N GLU A 94 -21.31 -29.53 1.64
CA GLU A 94 -21.35 -28.96 0.30
C GLU A 94 -20.57 -27.62 0.24
N ILE A 95 -20.72 -26.75 1.24
CA ILE A 95 -19.96 -25.50 1.34
C ILE A 95 -18.48 -25.81 1.52
N TYR A 96 -18.13 -26.77 2.38
CA TYR A 96 -16.75 -27.18 2.60
C TYR A 96 -16.08 -27.63 1.28
N HIS A 97 -16.69 -28.55 0.55
CA HIS A 97 -16.18 -29.02 -0.74
C HIS A 97 -16.07 -27.89 -1.78
N LYS A 98 -16.99 -26.95 -1.77
CA LYS A 98 -16.92 -25.78 -2.63
C LYS A 98 -15.71 -24.91 -2.30
N VAL A 99 -15.44 -24.64 -1.02
CA VAL A 99 -14.31 -23.82 -0.57
C VAL A 99 -12.97 -24.42 -0.97
N ILE A 100 -12.79 -25.74 -0.80
CA ILE A 100 -11.55 -26.43 -1.16
C ILE A 100 -11.42 -26.76 -2.65
N SER A 101 -12.43 -26.41 -3.46
CA SER A 101 -12.43 -26.71 -4.91
C SER A 101 -11.35 -25.93 -5.67
N MET A 102 -10.88 -26.50 -6.78
CA MET A 102 -9.88 -25.84 -7.65
C MET A 102 -10.30 -24.43 -8.09
N PRO A 103 -11.54 -24.18 -8.55
CA PRO A 103 -11.96 -22.83 -8.96
C PRO A 103 -11.85 -21.80 -7.85
N GLU A 104 -12.22 -22.12 -6.62
CA GLU A 104 -12.12 -21.19 -5.50
C GLU A 104 -10.67 -20.95 -5.09
N ARG A 105 -9.80 -21.95 -5.13
CA ARG A 105 -8.36 -21.78 -4.90
C ARG A 105 -7.71 -20.88 -5.95
N VAL A 106 -8.03 -21.08 -7.23
CA VAL A 106 -7.54 -20.22 -8.32
C VAL A 106 -8.01 -18.77 -8.14
N LYS A 107 -9.27 -18.57 -7.75
CA LYS A 107 -9.83 -17.25 -7.44
C LYS A 107 -9.10 -16.59 -6.26
N SER A 108 -8.77 -17.35 -5.23
CA SER A 108 -8.00 -16.86 -4.08
C SER A 108 -6.57 -16.47 -4.49
N VAL A 109 -5.87 -17.28 -5.28
CA VAL A 109 -4.54 -16.95 -5.83
C VAL A 109 -4.59 -15.65 -6.61
N LYS A 110 -5.59 -15.47 -7.48
CA LYS A 110 -5.74 -14.24 -8.26
C LYS A 110 -5.95 -13.03 -7.37
N ALA A 111 -6.85 -13.11 -6.39
CA ALA A 111 -7.11 -12.01 -5.44
C ALA A 111 -5.87 -11.64 -4.63
N LEU A 112 -5.11 -12.63 -4.13
CA LEU A 112 -3.86 -12.41 -3.38
C LEU A 112 -2.77 -11.82 -4.27
N SER A 113 -2.67 -12.25 -5.53
CA SER A 113 -1.70 -11.71 -6.50
C SER A 113 -2.00 -10.25 -6.82
N ASP A 114 -3.27 -9.89 -7.01
CA ASP A 114 -3.68 -8.50 -7.22
C ASP A 114 -3.39 -7.63 -5.97
N ALA A 115 -3.64 -8.15 -4.77
CA ALA A 115 -3.29 -7.48 -3.53
C ALA A 115 -1.78 -7.26 -3.41
N LEU A 116 -0.95 -8.26 -3.70
CA LEU A 116 0.51 -8.15 -3.68
C LEU A 116 1.03 -7.13 -4.70
N LYS A 117 0.48 -7.14 -5.92
CA LYS A 117 0.80 -6.15 -6.95
C LYS A 117 0.53 -4.72 -6.48
N ASN A 118 -0.63 -4.50 -5.87
CA ASN A 118 -0.99 -3.19 -5.31
C ASN A 118 -0.06 -2.79 -4.16
N LEU A 119 0.29 -3.71 -3.26
CA LEU A 119 1.21 -3.46 -2.15
C LEU A 119 2.61 -3.11 -2.66
N ILE A 120 3.11 -3.79 -3.69
CA ILE A 120 4.39 -3.46 -4.32
C ILE A 120 4.37 -2.04 -4.89
N GLY A 121 3.30 -1.65 -5.58
CA GLY A 121 3.14 -0.29 -6.11
C GLY A 121 3.14 0.78 -5.01
N LEU A 122 2.39 0.56 -3.94
CA LEU A 122 2.33 1.46 -2.79
C LEU A 122 3.67 1.55 -2.06
N GLU A 123 4.38 0.44 -1.91
CA GLU A 123 5.70 0.39 -1.29
C GLU A 123 6.73 1.19 -2.11
N ARG A 124 6.71 1.05 -3.44
CA ARG A 124 7.58 1.81 -4.32
C ARG A 124 7.33 3.32 -4.20
N GLN A 125 6.07 3.74 -4.15
CA GLN A 125 5.71 5.15 -3.91
C GLN A 125 6.14 5.63 -2.53
N ALA A 126 5.90 4.85 -1.48
CA ALA A 126 6.23 5.23 -0.11
C ALA A 126 7.74 5.39 0.14
N TYR A 127 8.56 4.66 -0.62
CA TYR A 127 10.03 4.72 -0.53
C TYR A 127 10.68 5.54 -1.64
N ASP A 128 9.86 6.13 -2.53
CA ASP A 128 10.34 6.92 -3.68
C ASP A 128 11.35 6.16 -4.57
N ILE A 129 11.05 4.87 -4.79
CA ILE A 129 11.92 3.97 -5.57
C ILE A 129 11.75 4.21 -7.08
N ASP A 130 10.61 4.77 -7.49
CA ASP A 130 10.27 5.04 -8.87
C ASP A 130 10.93 6.35 -9.37
N GLY A 131 12.27 6.32 -9.45
CA GLY A 131 13.01 7.28 -10.26
C GLY A 131 12.75 7.03 -11.75
N PRO A 132 13.30 7.87 -12.65
CA PRO A 132 13.08 7.76 -14.11
C PRO A 132 13.42 6.39 -14.71
N GLU A 133 14.16 5.54 -14.01
CA GLU A 133 14.53 4.17 -14.43
C GLU A 133 13.62 3.07 -13.83
N GLY A 134 12.78 3.39 -12.84
CA GLY A 134 11.97 2.39 -12.12
C GLY A 134 10.73 1.88 -12.88
N ASP A 135 10.29 2.59 -13.89
CA ASP A 135 9.05 2.30 -14.63
C ASP A 135 9.12 0.99 -15.46
N ASN A 136 10.31 0.58 -15.90
CA ASN A 136 10.47 -0.60 -16.73
C ASN A 136 10.34 -1.92 -15.97
N SER A 137 10.79 -2.01 -14.73
CA SER A 137 10.72 -3.25 -13.94
C SER A 137 9.31 -3.56 -13.45
N VAL A 138 8.50 -2.52 -13.19
CA VAL A 138 7.08 -2.69 -12.81
C VAL A 138 6.25 -3.14 -14.02
N LYS A 139 6.53 -2.58 -15.20
CA LYS A 139 5.90 -3.03 -16.45
C LYS A 139 6.23 -4.48 -16.74
N GLN A 140 7.50 -4.88 -16.64
CA GLN A 140 7.94 -6.27 -16.87
C GLN A 140 7.26 -7.25 -15.90
N LEU A 141 7.10 -6.90 -14.61
CA LEU A 141 6.40 -7.72 -13.65
C LEU A 141 4.89 -7.81 -13.97
N SER A 142 4.27 -6.69 -14.35
CA SER A 142 2.87 -6.64 -14.77
C SER A 142 2.64 -7.50 -16.02
N ASP A 143 3.49 -7.38 -17.02
CA ASP A 143 3.40 -8.14 -18.27
C ASP A 143 3.61 -9.64 -18.02
N LEU A 144 4.52 -10.01 -17.11
CA LEU A 144 4.73 -11.39 -16.70
C LEU A 144 3.49 -11.97 -16.00
N MET A 145 2.89 -11.23 -15.07
CA MET A 145 1.69 -11.66 -14.36
C MET A 145 0.48 -11.75 -15.30
N ASP A 146 0.34 -10.84 -16.25
CA ASP A 146 -0.72 -10.87 -17.26
C ASP A 146 -0.53 -12.06 -18.22
N SER A 147 0.70 -12.38 -18.60
CA SER A 147 0.99 -13.56 -19.43
C SER A 147 0.68 -14.88 -18.73
N LEU A 148 0.95 -14.96 -17.41
CA LEU A 148 0.61 -16.13 -16.60
C LEU A 148 -0.91 -16.28 -16.42
N SER A 149 -1.66 -15.18 -16.38
CA SER A 149 -3.12 -15.19 -16.25
C SER A 149 -3.85 -15.53 -17.56
N GLN A 150 -3.20 -15.33 -18.73
CA GLN A 150 -3.75 -15.63 -20.05
C GLN A 150 -3.36 -17.02 -20.57
N GLY A 151 -2.37 -17.67 -19.96
CA GLY A 151 -1.88 -18.99 -20.33
C GLY A 151 -2.55 -20.15 -19.60
N ALA A 152 -3.58 -19.89 -18.80
CA ALA A 152 -4.42 -20.86 -18.14
C ALA A 152 -5.85 -20.77 -18.67
#